data_7db8f93133b1fa697bc751989fac24c1
#
_entry.id   7db8f93133b1fa697bc751989fac24c1
#
_cell.length_a   1.000
_cell.length_b   1.000
_cell.length_c   1.000
_cell.angle_alpha   90.00
_cell.angle_beta   90.00
_cell.angle_gamma   90.00
#
_symmetry.space_group_name_H-M   'P 1'
#
loop_
_entity.id
_entity.type
_entity.pdbx_description
1 polymer ?
#
loop_
_entity_poly.entity_id
_entity_poly.type
_entity_poly.pdbx_seq_one_letter_code
_entity_poly.pdbx_strand_id
1 'polypeptide(L)'
;MSAHDKSEPVYMIGVVVNLTQMHAQTIRLYEKLGLVTPQRKNKNRLYSESDVERLRQIRRFTQEMGVNLAGVEVILDLLNKMEQLQMERDHLLNRSIEIEIRVREYLQQTGGKFP
;
A
#
# COMPACT_ATOMS: atom_id res chain seq x y z
N MET A 1 8.80 -8.83 -19.31
CA MET A 1 8.93 -7.49 -18.74
C MET A 1 8.67 -7.57 -17.24
N SER A 2 9.68 -7.28 -16.44
CA SER A 2 9.47 -7.25 -15.00
C SER A 2 8.56 -6.07 -14.63
N ALA A 3 7.55 -6.33 -13.81
CA ALA A 3 6.71 -5.28 -13.28
C ALA A 3 7.57 -4.31 -12.46
N HIS A 4 7.37 -3.00 -12.64
CA HIS A 4 8.04 -2.00 -11.85
C HIS A 4 7.59 -2.11 -10.39
N ASP A 5 8.54 -2.29 -9.47
CA ASP A 5 8.25 -2.35 -8.04
C ASP A 5 8.06 -0.93 -7.51
N LYS A 6 6.83 -0.58 -7.16
CA LYS A 6 6.47 0.74 -6.62
C LYS A 6 7.08 1.01 -5.25
N SER A 7 7.54 0.00 -4.55
CA SER A 7 8.18 0.15 -3.25
C SER A 7 9.67 0.44 -3.35
N GLU A 8 10.25 0.34 -4.55
CA GLU A 8 11.68 0.57 -4.75
C GLU A 8 12.05 2.03 -4.52
N PRO A 9 13.04 2.34 -3.66
CA PRO A 9 13.45 3.72 -3.37
C PRO A 9 14.34 4.24 -4.50
N VAL A 10 13.78 5.10 -5.36
CA VAL A 10 14.47 5.57 -6.57
C VAL A 10 14.55 7.09 -6.69
N TYR A 11 13.78 7.85 -5.91
CA TYR A 11 13.68 9.30 -6.08
C TYR A 11 14.32 10.06 -4.92
N MET A 12 15.19 11.02 -5.24
CA MET A 12 15.67 12.02 -4.28
C MET A 12 14.60 13.08 -4.05
N ILE A 13 14.67 13.79 -2.92
CA ILE A 13 13.63 14.74 -2.51
C ILE A 13 13.38 15.83 -3.57
N GLY A 14 14.39 16.29 -4.27
CA GLY A 14 14.22 17.30 -5.32
C GLY A 14 13.29 16.85 -6.44
N VAL A 15 13.37 15.57 -6.81
CA VAL A 15 12.48 14.96 -7.81
C VAL A 15 11.06 14.85 -7.24
N VAL A 16 10.95 14.44 -5.98
CA VAL A 16 9.65 14.30 -5.31
C VAL A 16 8.93 15.65 -5.20
N VAL A 17 9.65 16.72 -4.91
CA VAL A 17 9.10 18.09 -4.92
C VAL A 17 8.44 18.39 -6.26
N ASN A 18 9.10 18.08 -7.37
CA ASN A 18 8.58 18.33 -8.71
C ASN A 18 7.36 17.42 -9.01
N LEU A 19 7.43 16.16 -8.63
CA LEU A 19 6.36 15.20 -8.90
C LEU A 19 5.09 15.48 -8.08
N THR A 20 5.24 16.01 -6.88
CA THR A 20 4.11 16.22 -5.95
C THR A 20 3.65 17.67 -5.87
N GLN A 21 4.44 18.62 -6.37
CA GLN A 21 4.20 20.06 -6.22
C GLN A 21 4.15 20.48 -4.74
N MET A 22 4.92 19.80 -3.89
CA MET A 22 5.01 20.08 -2.46
C MET A 22 6.41 20.58 -2.12
N HIS A 23 6.49 21.52 -1.16
CA HIS A 23 7.79 21.99 -0.67
C HIS A 23 8.53 20.88 0.08
N ALA A 24 9.85 20.88 -0.04
CA ALA A 24 10.70 19.91 0.64
C ALA A 24 10.46 19.88 2.16
N GLN A 25 10.26 21.05 2.77
CA GLN A 25 9.97 21.14 4.20
C GLN A 25 8.67 20.44 4.57
N THR A 26 7.65 20.53 3.73
CA THR A 26 6.37 19.85 3.95
C THR A 26 6.54 18.34 3.86
N ILE A 27 7.29 17.87 2.87
CA ILE A 27 7.59 16.44 2.71
C ILE A 27 8.34 15.92 3.94
N ARG A 28 9.33 16.65 4.43
CA ARG A 28 10.09 16.29 5.63
C ARG A 28 9.21 16.29 6.90
N LEU A 29 8.25 17.21 6.99
CA LEU A 29 7.28 17.21 8.08
C LEU A 29 6.45 15.93 8.08
N TYR A 30 5.96 15.53 6.92
CA TYR A 30 5.16 14.31 6.79
C TYR A 30 5.99 13.07 7.09
N GLU A 31 7.26 13.05 6.69
CA GLU A 31 8.20 12.01 7.10
C GLU A 31 8.36 11.95 8.63
N LYS A 32 8.54 13.11 9.24
CA LYS A 32 8.69 13.21 10.70
C LYS A 32 7.45 12.71 11.44
N LEU A 33 6.27 12.96 10.88
CA LEU A 33 5.00 12.49 11.44
C LEU A 33 4.73 11.00 11.15
N GLY A 34 5.60 10.34 10.41
CA GLY A 34 5.42 8.94 10.07
C GLY A 34 4.42 8.66 8.95
N LEU A 35 3.96 9.69 8.25
CA LEU A 35 2.99 9.54 7.14
C LEU A 35 3.63 8.98 5.89
N VAL A 36 4.91 9.18 5.70
CA VAL A 36 5.71 8.64 4.61
C VAL A 36 7.06 8.22 5.18
N THR A 37 7.59 7.09 4.69
CA THR A 37 8.82 6.49 5.22
C THR A 37 9.82 6.21 4.11
N PRO A 38 10.61 7.22 3.69
CA PRO A 38 11.65 7.01 2.71
C PRO A 38 12.75 6.11 3.27
N GLN A 39 13.49 5.45 2.39
CA GLN A 39 14.64 4.65 2.76
C GLN A 39 15.92 5.49 2.66
N ARG A 40 16.88 5.18 3.51
CA ARG A 40 18.21 5.80 3.43
C ARG A 40 19.17 4.85 2.74
N LYS A 41 19.82 5.36 1.68
CA LYS A 41 20.94 4.70 1.01
C LYS A 41 22.12 5.66 1.01
N ASN A 42 23.24 5.26 1.60
CA ASN A 42 24.47 6.05 1.60
C ASN A 42 24.30 7.51 2.04
N LYS A 43 23.63 7.76 3.14
CA LYS A 43 23.30 9.07 3.70
C LYS A 43 22.21 9.84 2.93
N ASN A 44 21.73 9.33 1.80
CA ASN A 44 20.66 9.96 1.04
C ASN A 44 19.31 9.36 1.37
N ARG A 45 18.28 10.22 1.43
CA ARG A 45 16.89 9.77 1.54
C ARG A 45 16.37 9.52 0.14
N LEU A 46 15.85 8.32 -0.07
CA LEU A 46 15.24 7.95 -1.34
C LEU A 46 13.79 7.57 -1.12
N TYR A 47 12.95 8.13 -1.94
CA TYR A 47 11.50 7.93 -1.92
C TYR A 47 11.11 6.96 -3.02
N SER A 48 10.14 6.12 -2.74
CA SER A 48 9.57 5.20 -3.72
C SER A 48 8.41 5.86 -4.49
N GLU A 49 7.97 5.21 -5.55
CA GLU A 49 6.76 5.62 -6.25
C GLU A 49 5.54 5.56 -5.33
N SER A 50 5.46 4.56 -4.44
CA SER A 50 4.42 4.47 -3.42
C SER A 50 4.44 5.66 -2.47
N ASP A 51 5.62 6.14 -2.09
CA ASP A 51 5.75 7.33 -1.26
C ASP A 51 5.21 8.57 -1.99
N VAL A 52 5.51 8.70 -3.28
CA VAL A 52 5.01 9.80 -4.11
C VAL A 52 3.48 9.76 -4.20
N GLU A 53 2.92 8.60 -4.44
CA GLU A 53 1.45 8.42 -4.48
C GLU A 53 0.81 8.78 -3.14
N ARG A 54 1.43 8.39 -2.04
CA ARG A 54 0.95 8.73 -0.69
C ARG A 54 0.99 10.23 -0.44
N LEU A 55 2.07 10.89 -0.82
CA LEU A 55 2.18 12.34 -0.70
C LEU A 55 1.12 13.09 -1.52
N ARG A 56 0.85 12.62 -2.74
CA ARG A 56 -0.23 13.17 -3.57
C ARG A 56 -1.60 12.99 -2.90
N GLN A 57 -1.81 11.86 -2.27
CA GLN A 57 -3.04 11.56 -1.53
C GLN A 57 -3.21 12.49 -0.34
N ILE A 58 -2.15 12.68 0.44
CA ILE A 58 -2.14 13.61 1.58
C ILE A 58 -2.46 15.04 1.10
N ARG A 59 -1.83 15.46 0.01
CA ARG A 59 -2.08 16.78 -0.57
C ARG A 59 -3.55 16.96 -0.97
N ARG A 60 -4.13 15.94 -1.59
CA ARG A 60 -5.55 15.97 -1.98
C ARG A 60 -6.46 16.12 -0.75
N PHE A 61 -6.23 15.33 0.29
CA PHE A 61 -7.02 15.42 1.51
C PHE A 61 -6.90 16.78 2.18
N THR A 62 -5.70 17.34 2.26
CA THR A 62 -5.48 18.60 2.97
C THR A 62 -5.89 19.82 2.17
N GLN A 63 -5.54 19.88 0.88
CA GLN A 63 -5.75 21.08 0.07
C GLN A 63 -7.07 21.08 -0.68
N GLU A 64 -7.51 19.94 -1.21
CA GLU A 64 -8.75 19.88 -1.98
C GLU A 64 -9.96 19.58 -1.11
N MET A 65 -9.80 18.76 -0.07
CA MET A 65 -10.92 18.32 0.78
C MET A 65 -10.93 19.00 2.14
N GLY A 66 -9.94 19.80 2.47
CA GLY A 66 -9.91 20.53 3.74
C GLY A 66 -9.73 19.67 4.98
N VAL A 67 -9.19 18.46 4.84
CA VAL A 67 -8.94 17.57 5.98
C VAL A 67 -7.66 18.02 6.70
N ASN A 68 -7.69 18.15 8.03
CA ASN A 68 -6.50 18.47 8.79
C ASN A 68 -5.59 17.23 8.92
N LEU A 69 -4.34 17.44 9.39
CA LEU A 69 -3.37 16.35 9.46
C LEU A 69 -3.81 15.21 10.37
N ALA A 70 -4.46 15.50 11.49
CA ALA A 70 -4.98 14.44 12.37
C ALA A 70 -6.01 13.56 11.64
N GLY A 71 -6.89 14.19 10.85
CA GLY A 71 -7.83 13.46 10.01
C GLY A 71 -7.16 12.64 8.93
N VAL A 72 -6.10 13.17 8.31
CA VAL A 72 -5.31 12.44 7.31
C VAL A 72 -4.68 11.19 7.93
N GLU A 73 -4.12 11.29 9.14
CA GLU A 73 -3.56 10.12 9.84
C GLU A 73 -4.60 9.03 10.02
N VAL A 74 -5.81 9.40 10.45
CA VAL A 74 -6.91 8.45 10.63
C VAL A 74 -7.30 7.81 9.31
N ILE A 75 -7.43 8.61 8.25
CA ILE A 75 -7.80 8.11 6.92
C ILE A 75 -6.76 7.11 6.40
N LEU A 76 -5.47 7.46 6.50
CA LEU A 76 -4.39 6.59 6.02
C LEU A 76 -4.34 5.27 6.82
N ASP A 77 -4.55 5.33 8.12
CA ASP A 77 -4.62 4.13 8.97
C ASP A 77 -5.79 3.24 8.56
N LEU A 78 -6.95 3.83 8.33
CA LEU A 78 -8.13 3.09 7.87
C LEU A 78 -7.93 2.47 6.49
N LEU A 79 -7.29 3.19 5.56
CA LEU A 79 -6.98 2.65 4.23
C LEU A 79 -6.03 1.46 4.32
N ASN A 80 -5.03 1.53 5.19
CA ASN A 80 -4.12 0.40 5.43
C ASN A 80 -4.87 -0.80 5.99
N LYS A 81 -5.76 -0.60 6.94
CA LYS A 81 -6.58 -1.67 7.51
C LYS A 81 -7.52 -2.29 6.47
N MET A 82 -8.11 -1.47 5.61
CA MET A 82 -8.93 -1.96 4.51
C MET A 82 -8.12 -2.84 3.56
N GLU A 83 -6.92 -2.41 3.20
CA GLU A 83 -6.03 -3.18 2.34
C GLU A 83 -5.68 -4.53 2.97
N GLN A 84 -5.33 -4.56 4.26
CA GLN A 84 -5.05 -5.79 4.99
C GLN A 84 -6.25 -6.73 5.01
N LEU A 85 -7.45 -6.19 5.26
CA LEU A 85 -8.67 -6.98 5.27
C LEU A 85 -9.00 -7.54 3.89
N GLN A 86 -8.76 -6.79 2.83
CA GLN A 86 -8.93 -7.28 1.47
C GLN A 86 -7.97 -8.43 1.16
N MET A 87 -6.73 -8.32 1.59
CA MET A 87 -5.73 -9.39 1.42
C MET A 87 -6.13 -10.65 2.19
N GLU A 88 -6.61 -10.51 3.43
CA GLU A 88 -7.14 -11.62 4.21
C GLU A 88 -8.34 -12.28 3.53
N ARG A 89 -9.26 -11.46 3.03
CA ARG A 89 -10.43 -11.96 2.29
C ARG A 89 -10.00 -12.77 1.08
N ASP A 90 -9.08 -12.25 0.30
CA ASP A 90 -8.58 -12.92 -0.91
C ASP A 90 -7.89 -14.24 -0.57
N HIS A 91 -7.11 -14.26 0.52
CA HIS A 91 -6.46 -15.47 1.00
C HIS A 91 -7.48 -16.54 1.41
N LEU A 92 -8.51 -16.14 2.17
CA LEU A 92 -9.58 -17.04 2.61
C LEU A 92 -10.40 -17.58 1.43
N LEU A 93 -10.68 -16.73 0.44
CA LEU A 93 -11.38 -17.15 -0.77
C LEU A 93 -10.57 -18.19 -1.56
N ASN A 94 -9.27 -17.96 -1.71
CA ASN A 94 -8.39 -18.89 -2.39
C ASN A 94 -8.31 -20.23 -1.67
N ARG A 95 -8.24 -20.23 -0.33
CA ARG A 95 -8.28 -21.48 0.45
C ARG A 95 -9.61 -22.20 0.30
N SER A 96 -10.71 -21.47 0.29
CA SER A 96 -12.04 -22.05 0.09
C SER A 96 -12.13 -22.74 -1.27
N ILE A 97 -11.61 -22.11 -2.33
CA ILE A 97 -11.56 -22.69 -3.66
C ILE A 97 -10.71 -23.96 -3.68
N GLU A 98 -9.54 -23.93 -3.05
CA GLU A 98 -8.66 -25.11 -2.96
C GLU A 98 -9.35 -26.28 -2.27
N ILE A 99 -10.03 -26.03 -1.17
CA ILE A 99 -10.77 -27.07 -0.42
C ILE A 99 -11.87 -27.64 -1.31
N GLU A 100 -12.62 -26.79 -2.00
CA GLU A 100 -13.67 -27.23 -2.90
C GLU A 100 -13.14 -28.14 -4.02
N ILE A 101 -12.01 -27.78 -4.61
CA ILE A 101 -11.34 -28.59 -5.63
C ILE A 101 -10.93 -29.94 -5.07
N ARG A 102 -10.32 -29.97 -3.89
CA ARG A 102 -9.90 -31.23 -3.24
C ARG A 102 -11.09 -32.14 -2.93
N VAL A 103 -12.19 -31.56 -2.47
CA VAL A 103 -13.41 -32.32 -2.20
C VAL A 103 -13.94 -32.91 -3.49
N ARG A 104 -14.01 -32.15 -4.58
CA ARG A 104 -14.45 -32.66 -5.88
C ARG A 104 -13.55 -33.76 -6.40
N GLU A 105 -12.25 -33.64 -6.30
CA GLU A 105 -11.29 -34.67 -6.69
C GLU A 105 -11.50 -35.96 -5.87
N TYR A 106 -11.65 -35.80 -4.57
CA TYR A 106 -11.94 -36.95 -3.69
C TYR A 106 -13.22 -37.68 -4.10
N LEU A 107 -14.29 -36.93 -4.34
CA LEU A 107 -15.58 -37.51 -4.76
C LEU A 107 -15.46 -38.21 -6.11
N GLN A 108 -14.67 -37.70 -7.05
CA GLN A 108 -14.41 -38.33 -8.34
C GLN A 108 -13.63 -39.64 -8.19
N GLN A 109 -12.62 -39.67 -7.31
CA GLN A 109 -11.81 -40.87 -7.05
C GLN A 109 -12.56 -41.95 -6.32
N THR A 110 -13.46 -41.59 -5.42
CA THR A 110 -14.17 -42.54 -4.55
C THR A 110 -15.60 -42.86 -5.00
N GLY A 111 -16.03 -42.27 -6.12
CA GLY A 111 -17.40 -42.44 -6.59
C GLY A 111 -18.45 -41.82 -5.66
N GLY A 112 -18.06 -40.77 -4.89
CA GLY A 112 -18.96 -40.10 -3.97
C GLY A 112 -19.06 -40.71 -2.58
N LYS A 113 -18.19 -41.65 -2.26
CA LYS A 113 -18.21 -42.33 -0.94
C LYS A 113 -17.21 -41.66 0.00
N PHE A 114 -17.68 -41.30 1.18
CA PHE A 114 -16.83 -40.88 2.28
C PHE A 114 -16.45 -42.07 3.15
N PRO A 115 -15.24 -42.06 3.78
CA PRO A 115 -14.83 -43.11 4.68
C PRO A 115 -15.69 -43.15 5.96
#